data_2bcca28be3a45ae8bcff19bad6c54beb
#
_entry.id   2bcca28be3a45ae8bcff19bad6c54beb
#
_cell.length_a   1.000
_cell.length_b   1.000
_cell.length_c   1.000
_cell.angle_alpha   90.00
_cell.angle_beta   90.00
_cell.angle_gamma   90.00
#
_symmetry.space_group_name_H-M   'P 1'
#
loop_
_entity.id
_entity.type
_entity.pdbx_description
1 polymer ?
#
loop_
_entity_poly.entity_id
_entity_poly.type
_entity_poly.pdbx_seq_one_letter_code
_entity_poly.pdbx_strand_id
1 'polypeptide(L)'
;MDGDTAVFEDLTELITLDMKGNYIMGFLVSIPTAIERFGMKEATVLCSGVLLLDLDALRKNNMSEKFNKFISENLGRINQQDQTVINVVCQGKIAPLPPKYGIWSFEAERYGLDHNNKQRGIFFRNKDY
;
A
#
# COMPACT_ATOMS: atom_id res chain seq x y z
N MET A 1 8.66 -3.73 -2.09
CA MET A 1 7.84 -4.72 -2.83
C MET A 1 8.04 -6.07 -2.17
N ASP A 2 6.96 -6.84 -2.04
CA ASP A 2 7.02 -8.20 -1.49
C ASP A 2 7.81 -9.16 -2.40
N GLY A 3 8.32 -10.24 -1.83
CA GLY A 3 9.18 -11.18 -2.54
C GLY A 3 8.48 -12.02 -3.62
N ASP A 4 7.14 -12.00 -3.66
CA ASP A 4 6.31 -12.64 -4.69
C ASP A 4 5.83 -11.66 -5.77
N THR A 5 6.38 -10.44 -5.77
CA THR A 5 6.12 -9.42 -6.77
C THR A 5 7.10 -9.53 -7.94
N ALA A 6 6.61 -9.54 -9.18
CA ALA A 6 7.45 -9.53 -10.38
C ALA A 6 7.34 -8.16 -11.09
N VAL A 7 8.46 -7.65 -11.56
CA VAL A 7 8.55 -6.39 -12.30
C VAL A 7 8.83 -6.72 -13.76
N PHE A 8 7.98 -6.22 -14.68
CA PHE A 8 8.09 -6.50 -16.11
C PHE A 8 8.47 -5.29 -16.95
N GLU A 9 8.43 -4.10 -16.37
CA GLU A 9 8.72 -2.84 -17.07
C GLU A 9 9.58 -1.90 -16.23
N ASP A 10 10.08 -0.84 -16.84
CA ASP A 10 10.89 0.19 -16.19
C ASP A 10 10.08 0.91 -15.09
N LEU A 11 10.69 1.05 -13.93
CA LEU A 11 10.11 1.72 -12.77
C LEU A 11 10.44 3.22 -12.68
N THR A 12 11.15 3.78 -13.64
CA THR A 12 11.61 5.18 -13.59
C THR A 12 10.45 6.16 -13.41
N GLU A 13 9.34 5.93 -14.12
CA GLU A 13 8.16 6.76 -13.97
C GLU A 13 7.54 6.63 -12.57
N LEU A 14 7.50 5.42 -12.01
CA LEU A 14 6.97 5.17 -10.68
C LEU A 14 7.78 5.89 -9.61
N ILE A 15 9.11 5.79 -9.65
CA ILE A 15 9.96 6.40 -8.62
C ILE A 15 10.04 7.94 -8.72
N THR A 16 9.58 8.51 -9.82
CA THR A 16 9.52 9.97 -10.04
C THR A 16 8.13 10.56 -9.80
N LEU A 17 7.15 9.77 -9.37
CA LEU A 17 5.82 10.26 -9.06
C LEU A 17 5.83 11.33 -7.97
N ASP A 18 5.04 12.39 -8.20
CA ASP A 18 4.78 13.38 -7.17
C ASP A 18 3.94 12.77 -6.04
N MET A 19 4.52 12.67 -4.86
CA MET A 19 3.88 12.14 -3.66
C MET A 19 2.81 13.07 -3.06
N LYS A 20 2.67 14.30 -3.58
CA LYS A 20 1.66 15.30 -3.15
C LYS A 20 1.60 15.51 -1.63
N GLY A 21 2.75 15.43 -0.97
CA GLY A 21 2.89 15.56 0.48
C GLY A 21 2.43 14.34 1.29
N ASN A 22 2.18 13.21 0.65
CA ASN A 22 1.98 11.93 1.33
C ASN A 22 3.32 11.28 1.66
N TYR A 23 3.31 10.39 2.64
CA TYR A 23 4.48 9.63 3.02
C TYR A 23 4.62 8.33 2.24
N ILE A 24 3.47 7.76 1.87
CA ILE A 24 3.39 6.42 1.26
C ILE A 24 2.30 6.42 0.20
N MET A 25 2.60 5.80 -0.92
CA MET A 25 1.60 5.41 -1.93
C MET A 25 1.63 3.90 -2.13
N GLY A 26 0.46 3.31 -2.34
CA GLY A 26 0.29 1.87 -2.58
C GLY A 26 -1.11 1.55 -3.08
N PHE A 27 -1.42 0.27 -3.20
CA PHE A 27 -2.77 -0.15 -3.58
C PHE A 27 -3.68 -0.12 -2.38
N LEU A 28 -4.86 0.48 -2.54
CA LEU A 28 -5.85 0.61 -1.49
C LEU A 28 -6.90 -0.50 -1.62
N VAL A 29 -7.22 -1.11 -0.49
CA VAL A 29 -8.28 -2.11 -0.37
C VAL A 29 -9.25 -1.73 0.74
N SER A 30 -10.51 -2.11 0.61
CA SER A 30 -11.51 -1.83 1.64
C SER A 30 -11.52 -2.95 2.67
N ILE A 31 -11.23 -2.61 3.93
CA ILE A 31 -11.31 -3.52 5.07
C ILE A 31 -12.18 -2.85 6.16
N PRO A 32 -13.50 -3.08 6.16
CA PRO A 32 -14.42 -2.42 7.09
C PRO A 32 -14.04 -2.58 8.56
N THR A 33 -13.48 -3.72 8.94
CA THR A 33 -13.04 -4.00 10.30
C THR A 33 -11.82 -3.19 10.77
N ALA A 34 -11.13 -2.48 9.87
CA ALA A 34 -9.98 -1.64 10.24
C ALA A 34 -10.40 -0.48 11.15
N ILE A 35 -11.61 0.06 10.96
CA ILE A 35 -12.15 1.13 11.81
C ILE A 35 -12.30 0.66 13.25
N GLU A 36 -12.94 -0.48 13.46
CA GLU A 36 -13.22 -1.02 14.80
C GLU A 36 -11.94 -1.45 15.51
N ARG A 37 -11.02 -2.05 14.76
CA ARG A 37 -9.85 -2.70 15.34
C ARG A 37 -8.77 -1.73 15.80
N PHE A 38 -8.57 -0.63 15.06
CA PHE A 38 -7.48 0.31 15.28
C PHE A 38 -7.93 1.79 15.34
N GLY A 39 -9.22 2.05 15.36
CA GLY A 39 -9.76 3.41 15.38
C GLY A 39 -9.41 4.22 14.13
N MET A 40 -9.27 3.55 12.98
CA MET A 40 -9.03 4.23 11.72
C MET A 40 -10.25 5.05 11.29
N LYS A 41 -10.01 6.18 10.64
CA LYS A 41 -11.08 7.06 10.17
C LYS A 41 -11.82 6.49 8.95
N GLU A 42 -11.15 5.65 8.19
CA GLU A 42 -11.66 5.08 6.95
C GLU A 42 -11.45 3.58 6.92
N ALA A 43 -12.37 2.87 6.26
CA ALA A 43 -12.27 1.43 6.03
C ALA A 43 -11.23 1.07 4.94
N THR A 44 -10.72 2.07 4.22
CA THR A 44 -9.75 1.88 3.16
C THR A 44 -8.35 1.81 3.75
N VAL A 45 -7.65 0.73 3.49
CA VAL A 45 -6.29 0.48 3.94
C VAL A 45 -5.36 0.24 2.76
N LEU A 46 -4.10 0.59 2.96
CA LEU A 46 -3.04 0.34 2.00
C LEU A 46 -2.55 -1.09 2.14
N CYS A 47 -2.43 -1.80 1.02
CA CYS A 47 -1.77 -3.09 0.94
C CYS A 47 -0.25 -2.89 0.89
N SER A 48 0.52 -3.61 1.73
CA SER A 48 1.98 -3.40 1.84
C SER A 48 2.81 -4.04 0.74
N GLY A 49 2.21 -4.85 -0.14
CA GLY A 49 2.93 -5.62 -1.16
C GLY A 49 3.72 -4.77 -2.17
N VAL A 50 3.21 -3.59 -2.54
CA VAL A 50 3.92 -2.62 -3.39
C VAL A 50 3.75 -1.23 -2.81
N LEU A 51 4.86 -0.61 -2.43
CA LEU A 51 4.90 0.71 -1.80
C LEU A 51 5.88 1.64 -2.51
N LEU A 52 5.44 2.88 -2.73
CA LEU A 52 6.31 4.02 -3.01
C LEU A 52 6.42 4.85 -1.72
N LEU A 53 7.65 5.13 -1.28
CA LEU A 53 7.93 5.79 -0.02
C LEU A 53 8.66 7.13 -0.24
N ASP A 54 8.16 8.19 0.36
CA ASP A 54 8.92 9.44 0.51
C ASP A 54 9.84 9.32 1.73
N LEU A 55 11.07 8.85 1.50
CA LEU A 55 12.03 8.62 2.57
C LEU A 55 12.44 9.89 3.29
N ASP A 56 12.46 11.03 2.61
CA ASP A 56 12.82 12.30 3.22
C ASP A 56 11.70 12.81 4.11
N ALA A 57 10.45 12.70 3.67
CA ALA A 57 9.29 13.02 4.50
C ALA A 57 9.22 12.12 5.74
N LEU A 58 9.44 10.81 5.57
CA LEU A 58 9.45 9.85 6.68
C LEU A 58 10.54 10.20 7.73
N ARG A 59 11.77 10.50 7.28
CA ARG A 59 12.89 10.91 8.16
C ARG A 59 12.60 12.23 8.87
N LYS A 60 12.16 13.24 8.13
CA LYS A 60 11.87 14.59 8.67
C LYS A 60 10.79 14.56 9.75
N ASN A 61 9.88 13.61 9.68
CA ASN A 61 8.76 13.48 10.62
C ASN A 61 9.00 12.42 11.72
N ASN A 62 10.23 11.91 11.85
CA ASN A 62 10.63 10.91 12.85
C ASN A 62 9.73 9.67 12.84
N MET A 63 9.37 9.19 11.64
CA MET A 63 8.39 8.11 11.53
C MET A 63 8.90 6.79 12.12
N SER A 64 10.20 6.53 12.12
CA SER A 64 10.78 5.35 12.77
C SER A 64 10.45 5.27 14.26
N GLU A 65 10.53 6.39 14.98
CA GLU A 65 10.15 6.44 16.40
C GLU A 65 8.66 6.19 16.60
N LYS A 66 7.82 6.77 15.74
CA LYS A 66 6.36 6.56 15.79
C LYS A 66 5.98 5.12 15.49
N PHE A 67 6.63 4.47 14.54
CA PHE A 67 6.43 3.05 14.25
C PHE A 67 6.83 2.20 15.46
N ASN A 68 8.02 2.40 16.01
CA ASN A 68 8.51 1.64 17.16
C ASN A 68 7.61 1.82 18.39
N LYS A 69 7.15 3.05 18.64
CA LYS A 69 6.21 3.34 19.73
C LYS A 69 4.90 2.57 19.52
N PHE A 70 4.30 2.67 18.34
CA PHE A 70 3.06 1.97 18.05
C PHE A 70 3.21 0.45 18.21
N ILE A 71 4.30 -0.11 17.69
CA ILE A 71 4.58 -1.56 17.82
C ILE A 71 4.68 -1.95 19.29
N SER A 72 5.46 -1.23 20.08
CA SER A 72 5.65 -1.55 21.50
C SER A 72 4.36 -1.48 22.33
N GLU A 73 3.50 -0.51 22.03
CA GLU A 73 2.21 -0.33 22.72
C GLU A 73 1.12 -1.32 22.28
N ASN A 74 1.31 -2.01 21.13
CA ASN A 74 0.30 -2.89 20.54
C ASN A 74 0.80 -4.31 20.26
N LEU A 75 1.86 -4.76 20.91
CA LEU A 75 2.33 -6.14 20.84
C LEU A 75 1.17 -7.12 21.11
N GLY A 76 0.99 -8.11 20.23
CA GLY A 76 -0.09 -9.10 20.31
C GLY A 76 -1.44 -8.66 19.70
N ARG A 77 -1.59 -7.38 19.34
CA ARG A 77 -2.79 -6.87 18.63
C ARG A 77 -2.54 -6.67 17.13
N ILE A 78 -1.27 -6.57 16.72
CA ILE A 78 -0.86 -6.40 15.33
C ILE A 78 -0.94 -7.75 14.63
N ASN A 79 -1.88 -7.90 13.70
CA ASN A 79 -2.13 -9.18 13.03
C ASN A 79 -1.69 -9.22 11.56
N GLN A 80 -1.53 -8.07 10.93
CA GLN A 80 -1.05 -7.94 9.55
C GLN A 80 0.31 -7.25 9.51
N GLN A 81 1.14 -7.51 10.51
CA GLN A 81 2.53 -7.05 10.61
C GLN A 81 2.72 -5.58 10.18
N ASP A 82 3.56 -5.34 9.19
CA ASP A 82 3.90 -4.03 8.63
C ASP A 82 2.69 -3.29 8.05
N GLN A 83 1.79 -3.99 7.37
CA GLN A 83 0.58 -3.39 6.81
C GLN A 83 -0.27 -2.69 7.88
N THR A 84 -0.47 -3.31 9.03
CA THR A 84 -1.20 -2.69 10.15
C THR A 84 -0.48 -1.44 10.65
N VAL A 85 0.82 -1.54 10.90
CA VAL A 85 1.63 -0.44 11.43
C VAL A 85 1.61 0.76 10.49
N ILE A 86 1.85 0.53 9.22
CA ILE A 86 1.86 1.58 8.18
C ILE A 86 0.52 2.30 8.12
N ASN A 87 -0.57 1.55 8.03
CA ASN A 87 -1.91 2.13 7.87
C ASN A 87 -2.33 2.99 9.07
N VAL A 88 -2.03 2.54 10.28
CA VAL A 88 -2.41 3.29 11.49
C VAL A 88 -1.50 4.50 11.70
N VAL A 89 -0.20 4.31 11.61
CA VAL A 89 0.77 5.37 11.96
C VAL A 89 0.87 6.44 10.88
N CYS A 90 0.67 6.08 9.60
CA CYS A 90 0.70 7.02 8.47
C CYS A 90 -0.69 7.53 8.07
N GLN A 91 -1.72 7.30 8.87
CA GLN A 91 -3.09 7.73 8.56
C GLN A 91 -3.15 9.22 8.18
N GLY A 92 -3.84 9.52 7.08
CA GLY A 92 -3.92 10.87 6.50
C GLY A 92 -2.69 11.32 5.69
N LYS A 93 -1.71 10.43 5.51
CA LYS A 93 -0.51 10.62 4.69
C LYS A 93 -0.25 9.45 3.75
N ILE A 94 -1.33 8.75 3.39
CA ILE A 94 -1.35 7.63 2.46
C ILE A 94 -2.16 8.04 1.24
N ALA A 95 -1.68 7.69 0.04
CA ALA A 95 -2.41 7.91 -1.21
C ALA A 95 -2.38 6.64 -2.10
N PRO A 96 -3.35 6.50 -3.01
CA PRO A 96 -3.34 5.40 -3.96
C PRO A 96 -2.22 5.57 -5.00
N LEU A 97 -1.59 4.45 -5.38
CA LEU A 97 -0.82 4.38 -6.62
C LEU A 97 -1.78 4.35 -7.81
N PRO A 98 -1.40 4.97 -8.95
CA PRO A 98 -2.15 4.81 -10.19
C PRO A 98 -2.27 3.33 -10.57
N PRO A 99 -3.45 2.86 -11.06
CA PRO A 99 -3.70 1.46 -11.36
C PRO A 99 -2.70 0.82 -12.34
N LYS A 100 -2.11 1.62 -13.21
CA LYS A 100 -1.10 1.13 -14.17
C LYS A 100 0.15 0.49 -13.52
N TYR A 101 0.39 0.73 -12.23
CA TYR A 101 1.53 0.14 -11.52
C TYR A 101 1.20 -1.19 -10.83
N GLY A 102 -0.01 -1.68 -10.99
CA GLY A 102 -0.46 -2.97 -10.51
C GLY A 102 -1.84 -2.90 -9.87
N ILE A 103 -2.51 -4.02 -9.86
CA ILE A 103 -3.83 -4.18 -9.26
C ILE A 103 -3.81 -5.44 -8.41
N TRP A 104 -4.46 -5.39 -7.26
CA TRP A 104 -4.63 -6.59 -6.46
C TRP A 104 -5.60 -7.55 -7.13
N SER A 105 -5.34 -8.86 -7.04
CA SER A 105 -6.09 -9.90 -7.74
C SER A 105 -7.61 -9.84 -7.55
N PHE A 106 -8.09 -9.35 -6.40
CA PHE A 106 -9.53 -9.18 -6.14
C PHE A 106 -10.17 -8.02 -6.89
N GLU A 107 -9.38 -7.03 -7.29
CA GLU A 107 -9.89 -5.89 -8.06
C GLU A 107 -9.74 -6.11 -9.56
N ALA A 108 -8.95 -7.10 -9.96
CA ALA A 108 -8.76 -7.45 -11.36
C ALA A 108 -10.09 -7.66 -12.11
N GLU A 109 -11.11 -8.23 -11.43
CA GLU A 109 -12.45 -8.40 -11.98
C GLU A 109 -13.14 -7.08 -12.34
N ARG A 110 -12.96 -6.04 -11.53
CA ARG A 110 -13.56 -4.72 -11.79
C ARG A 110 -13.01 -4.09 -13.08
N TYR A 111 -11.83 -4.53 -13.49
CA TYR A 111 -11.16 -4.04 -14.69
C TYR A 111 -11.24 -5.03 -15.85
N GLY A 112 -12.14 -6.04 -15.77
CA GLY A 112 -12.36 -7.00 -16.86
C GLY A 112 -11.26 -8.04 -17.07
N LEU A 113 -10.46 -8.29 -16.03
CA LEU A 113 -9.30 -9.15 -16.11
C LEU A 113 -9.62 -10.56 -15.67
N ASP A 114 -9.15 -11.55 -16.44
CA ASP A 114 -9.49 -12.96 -16.28
C ASP A 114 -9.01 -13.55 -14.95
N HIS A 115 -9.92 -14.18 -14.22
CA HIS A 115 -9.70 -14.92 -12.98
C HIS A 115 -8.68 -16.06 -13.06
N ASN A 116 -8.42 -16.59 -14.24
CA ASN A 116 -7.52 -17.73 -14.42
C ASN A 116 -6.05 -17.40 -14.18
N ASN A 117 -5.71 -16.12 -14.03
CA ASN A 117 -4.37 -15.65 -13.69
C ASN A 117 -4.14 -15.39 -12.19
N LYS A 118 -4.98 -15.94 -11.32
CA LYS A 118 -4.93 -15.76 -9.85
C LYS A 118 -3.60 -16.08 -9.17
N GLN A 119 -2.72 -16.79 -9.83
CA GLN A 119 -1.42 -17.20 -9.28
C GLN A 119 -0.22 -16.42 -9.83
N ARG A 120 -0.46 -15.47 -10.72
CA ARG A 120 0.61 -14.62 -11.27
C ARG A 120 0.24 -13.19 -10.95
N GLY A 121 1.09 -12.50 -10.21
CA GLY A 121 0.97 -11.06 -10.03
C GLY A 121 0.67 -10.43 -11.38
N ILE A 122 -0.54 -9.88 -11.55
CA ILE A 122 -0.99 -9.41 -12.86
C ILE A 122 -0.40 -8.03 -13.04
N PHE A 123 0.67 -7.96 -13.81
CA PHE A 123 1.21 -6.71 -14.31
C PHE A 123 0.59 -6.43 -15.66
N PHE A 124 -0.10 -5.32 -15.75
CA PHE A 124 -0.73 -4.92 -16.99
C PHE A 124 0.29 -4.29 -17.93
N ARG A 125 0.42 -4.85 -19.12
CA ARG A 125 0.90 -4.09 -20.25
C ARG A 125 -0.17 -3.05 -20.57
N ASN A 126 0.08 -1.85 -20.09
CA ASN A 126 -0.87 -0.78 -20.28
C ASN A 126 -0.68 -0.17 -21.67
N LYS A 127 -1.61 -0.46 -22.58
CA LYS A 127 -1.76 0.34 -23.81
C LYS A 127 -3.04 1.20 -23.81
N ASP A 128 -3.93 1.07 -22.84
CA ASP A 128 -5.28 1.60 -22.96
C ASP A 128 -5.89 2.17 -21.64
N TYR A 129 -5.08 2.83 -20.80
CA TYR A 129 -5.63 3.59 -19.67
C TYR A 129 -5.17 5.03 -19.67
#